data_ccc6cb047c5e316e92197a4930ea4463
#
_entry.id   ccc6cb047c5e316e92197a4930ea4463
#
_cell.length_a   1.000
_cell.length_b   1.000
_cell.length_c   1.000
_cell.angle_alpha   90.00
_cell.angle_beta   90.00
_cell.angle_gamma   90.00
#
_symmetry.space_group_name_H-M   'P 1'
#
loop_
_entity.id
_entity.type
_entity.pdbx_description
1 polymer ?
#
loop_
_entity_poly.entity_id
_entity_poly.type
_entity_poly.pdbx_seq_one_letter_code
_entity_poly.pdbx_strand_id
1 'polypeptide(L)'
;MVQRSLRVKLSLSDKDKETLLETMEEYSKCFNFYSNWSSTNKSTSKKVAHSNSYQKSKKLFPSLPTALIQSARDLALESNKSKRSKTVPIKKKHSSIRYDVRTFSLRNQQLTLSSVDKRIKTIVSFYPYIENYFKNWKLLKTGYLSKIGKHFYFTFLFESDKTKETKGTEMVGLDRGIINVIATSEGELVSGKPLRKNKRKYFYLRRKLQAKGTRSAKRFLKRISRKEKRFSLNFLHCLTKKLVKNENVKTYVLENLSRIKPKKYNKKSNKVVSNWGFKLFEGLLKYKAEQKGIVVEFVNPMYTSQICSGCQNQNKESRNKGMYRCNQCKLKIHSDVNAAINIKNRFLLSEKKQSFPSLSLEQGTVNPPNVNNKKLLFASS
;
A
#
# COMPACT_ATOMS: atom_id res chain seq x y z
N MET A 1 13.36 -11.98 -1.35
CA MET A 1 13.40 -11.32 -2.70
C MET A 1 12.70 -9.98 -2.68
N VAL A 2 13.37 -8.92 -3.09
CA VAL A 2 12.81 -7.57 -3.16
C VAL A 2 12.43 -7.24 -4.60
N GLN A 3 11.19 -6.82 -4.84
CA GLN A 3 10.74 -6.42 -6.18
C GLN A 3 10.56 -4.91 -6.30
N ARG A 4 10.89 -4.37 -7.48
CA ARG A 4 10.73 -2.95 -7.83
C ARG A 4 10.10 -2.79 -9.19
N SER A 5 9.24 -1.77 -9.30
CA SER A 5 8.67 -1.35 -10.57
C SER A 5 9.18 0.03 -10.95
N LEU A 6 9.78 0.14 -12.13
CA LEU A 6 10.28 1.40 -12.66
C LEU A 6 9.53 1.76 -13.93
N ARG A 7 8.97 2.96 -13.96
CA ARG A 7 8.19 3.46 -15.08
C ARG A 7 9.01 4.41 -15.93
N VAL A 8 9.03 4.14 -17.24
CA VAL A 8 9.73 4.95 -18.24
C VAL A 8 8.72 5.51 -19.24
N LYS A 9 8.89 6.77 -19.64
CA LYS A 9 8.09 7.40 -20.69
C LYS A 9 8.57 6.90 -22.04
N LEU A 10 7.62 6.59 -22.95
CA LEU A 10 7.92 6.17 -24.31
C LEU A 10 7.86 7.38 -25.26
N SER A 11 8.85 7.46 -26.17
CA SER A 11 8.85 8.38 -27.29
C SER A 11 8.31 7.65 -28.51
N LEU A 12 7.10 7.98 -28.93
CA LEU A 12 6.35 7.26 -29.96
C LEU A 12 5.91 8.23 -31.06
N SER A 13 5.90 7.77 -32.31
CA SER A 13 5.23 8.46 -33.42
C SER A 13 3.70 8.50 -33.18
N ASP A 14 3.00 9.38 -33.89
CA ASP A 14 1.54 9.43 -33.71
C ASP A 14 0.86 8.15 -34.24
N LYS A 15 1.37 7.56 -35.33
CA LYS A 15 0.94 6.26 -35.85
C LYS A 15 1.11 5.13 -34.81
N ASP A 16 2.27 5.05 -34.14
CA ASP A 16 2.48 4.04 -33.10
C ASP A 16 1.60 4.26 -31.86
N LYS A 17 1.29 5.53 -31.54
CA LYS A 17 0.33 5.84 -30.45
C LYS A 17 -1.07 5.33 -30.77
N GLU A 18 -1.53 5.49 -32.01
CA GLU A 18 -2.83 5.00 -32.48
C GLU A 18 -2.87 3.47 -32.41
N THR A 19 -1.90 2.78 -32.99
CA THR A 19 -1.78 1.32 -32.95
C THR A 19 -1.75 0.79 -31.50
N LEU A 20 -1.06 1.47 -30.56
CA LEU A 20 -1.09 1.09 -29.16
C LEU A 20 -2.44 1.36 -28.50
N LEU A 21 -3.18 2.38 -28.92
CA LEU A 21 -4.55 2.62 -28.41
C LEU A 21 -5.50 1.50 -28.84
N GLU A 22 -5.45 1.08 -30.09
CA GLU A 22 -6.21 -0.05 -30.61
C GLU A 22 -5.84 -1.34 -29.87
N THR A 23 -4.53 -1.59 -29.70
CA THR A 23 -4.04 -2.73 -28.91
C THR A 23 -4.59 -2.72 -27.49
N MET A 24 -4.61 -1.56 -26.84
CA MET A 24 -5.16 -1.41 -25.48
C MET A 24 -6.66 -1.67 -25.43
N GLU A 25 -7.39 -1.25 -26.46
CA GLU A 25 -8.82 -1.47 -26.58
C GLU A 25 -9.15 -2.96 -26.77
N GLU A 26 -8.54 -3.59 -27.77
CA GLU A 26 -8.71 -5.02 -28.05
C GLU A 26 -8.30 -5.90 -26.86
N TYR A 27 -7.18 -5.58 -26.22
CA TYR A 27 -6.75 -6.26 -25.00
C TYR A 27 -7.77 -6.10 -23.86
N SER A 28 -8.37 -4.92 -23.71
CA SER A 28 -9.38 -4.67 -22.68
C SER A 28 -10.68 -5.43 -22.96
N LYS A 29 -11.11 -5.52 -24.23
CA LYS A 29 -12.26 -6.34 -24.67
C LYS A 29 -12.01 -7.82 -24.41
N CYS A 30 -10.83 -8.32 -24.78
CA CYS A 30 -10.41 -9.70 -24.55
C CYS A 30 -10.34 -10.04 -23.04
N PHE A 31 -9.77 -9.15 -22.22
CA PHE A 31 -9.81 -9.31 -20.77
C PHE A 31 -11.23 -9.40 -20.22
N ASN A 32 -12.13 -8.53 -20.66
CA ASN A 32 -13.53 -8.51 -20.21
C ASN A 32 -14.27 -9.79 -20.63
N PHE A 33 -14.02 -10.31 -21.83
CA PHE A 33 -14.52 -11.59 -22.28
C PHE A 33 -14.14 -12.72 -21.30
N TYR A 34 -12.85 -12.85 -20.97
CA TYR A 34 -12.37 -13.88 -20.03
C TYR A 34 -12.81 -13.64 -18.59
N SER A 35 -12.95 -12.39 -18.18
CA SER A 35 -13.42 -12.05 -16.84
C SER A 35 -14.88 -12.46 -16.64
N ASN A 36 -15.72 -12.22 -17.65
CA ASN A 36 -17.12 -12.68 -17.67
C ASN A 36 -17.19 -14.21 -17.74
N TRP A 37 -16.43 -14.84 -18.65
CA TRP A 37 -16.35 -16.29 -18.76
C TRP A 37 -16.00 -16.93 -17.40
N SER A 38 -14.99 -16.43 -16.72
CA SER A 38 -14.56 -16.93 -15.41
C SER A 38 -15.65 -16.78 -14.34
N SER A 39 -16.39 -15.69 -14.37
CA SER A 39 -17.49 -15.44 -13.43
C SER A 39 -18.68 -16.38 -13.69
N THR A 40 -19.07 -16.56 -14.95
CA THR A 40 -20.19 -17.45 -15.36
C THR A 40 -19.86 -18.91 -15.05
N ASN A 41 -18.67 -19.38 -15.42
CA ASN A 41 -18.25 -20.77 -15.23
C ASN A 41 -17.69 -21.04 -13.83
N LYS A 42 -17.66 -20.04 -12.93
CA LYS A 42 -17.09 -20.12 -11.57
C LYS A 42 -15.70 -20.77 -11.54
N SER A 43 -14.91 -20.59 -12.59
CA SER A 43 -13.58 -21.18 -12.77
C SER A 43 -12.50 -20.13 -12.97
N THR A 44 -11.37 -20.31 -12.28
CA THR A 44 -10.14 -19.51 -12.43
C THR A 44 -8.97 -20.35 -12.95
N SER A 45 -9.23 -21.58 -13.40
CA SER A 45 -8.22 -22.48 -13.95
C SER A 45 -7.82 -22.03 -15.36
N LYS A 46 -6.51 -21.80 -15.56
CA LYS A 46 -5.95 -21.41 -16.86
C LYS A 46 -6.09 -22.52 -17.90
N LYS A 47 -5.99 -23.78 -17.49
CA LYS A 47 -6.14 -24.95 -18.36
C LYS A 47 -7.57 -25.06 -18.90
N VAL A 48 -8.56 -25.00 -17.99
CA VAL A 48 -9.98 -25.08 -18.36
C VAL A 48 -10.39 -23.89 -19.25
N ALA A 49 -9.95 -22.66 -18.91
CA ALA A 49 -10.23 -21.49 -19.75
C ALA A 49 -9.57 -21.59 -21.13
N HIS A 50 -8.41 -22.23 -21.24
CA HIS A 50 -7.76 -22.44 -22.52
C HIS A 50 -8.57 -23.43 -23.39
N SER A 51 -8.86 -24.63 -22.88
CA SER A 51 -9.59 -25.65 -23.67
C SER A 51 -10.97 -25.16 -24.10
N ASN A 52 -11.73 -24.49 -23.22
CA ASN A 52 -13.13 -24.18 -23.47
C ASN A 52 -13.40 -22.88 -24.25
N SER A 53 -12.43 -21.94 -24.25
CA SER A 53 -12.73 -20.59 -24.77
C SER A 53 -11.62 -19.98 -25.63
N TYR A 54 -10.48 -20.65 -25.80
CA TYR A 54 -9.35 -20.10 -26.56
C TYR A 54 -9.67 -19.92 -28.03
N GLN A 55 -10.25 -20.92 -28.70
CA GLN A 55 -10.61 -20.83 -30.11
C GLN A 55 -11.67 -19.76 -30.37
N LYS A 56 -12.64 -19.63 -29.47
CA LYS A 56 -13.65 -18.57 -29.52
C LYS A 56 -13.01 -17.18 -29.37
N SER A 57 -12.09 -17.04 -28.42
CA SER A 57 -11.40 -15.76 -28.22
C SER A 57 -10.52 -15.37 -29.42
N LYS A 58 -9.86 -16.34 -30.06
CA LYS A 58 -9.05 -16.10 -31.27
C LYS A 58 -9.89 -15.62 -32.45
N LYS A 59 -11.11 -16.16 -32.60
CA LYS A 59 -12.07 -15.70 -33.61
C LYS A 59 -12.62 -14.32 -33.30
N LEU A 60 -12.87 -14.00 -32.02
CA LEU A 60 -13.42 -12.69 -31.61
C LEU A 60 -12.39 -11.55 -31.64
N PHE A 61 -11.11 -11.87 -31.47
CA PHE A 61 -10.02 -10.88 -31.42
C PHE A 61 -8.90 -11.24 -32.41
N PRO A 62 -9.19 -11.30 -33.72
CA PRO A 62 -8.24 -11.78 -34.72
C PRO A 62 -7.02 -10.88 -34.88
N SER A 63 -7.16 -9.57 -34.67
CA SER A 63 -6.08 -8.59 -34.72
C SER A 63 -5.10 -8.67 -33.54
N LEU A 64 -5.55 -9.24 -32.38
CA LEU A 64 -4.72 -9.27 -31.20
C LEU A 64 -3.75 -10.46 -31.24
N PRO A 65 -2.44 -10.24 -31.08
CA PRO A 65 -1.46 -11.32 -31.02
C PRO A 65 -1.83 -12.40 -30.00
N THR A 66 -1.72 -13.66 -30.38
CA THR A 66 -2.08 -14.83 -29.56
C THR A 66 -1.49 -14.78 -28.13
N ALA A 67 -0.25 -14.34 -27.99
CA ALA A 67 0.40 -14.22 -26.70
C ALA A 67 -0.23 -13.10 -25.83
N LEU A 68 -0.78 -12.04 -26.44
CA LEU A 68 -1.54 -11.00 -25.72
C LEU A 68 -2.95 -11.51 -25.34
N ILE A 69 -3.61 -12.34 -26.16
CA ILE A 69 -4.86 -13.02 -25.80
C ILE A 69 -4.65 -13.89 -24.55
N GLN A 70 -3.58 -14.69 -24.53
CA GLN A 70 -3.24 -15.52 -23.37
C GLN A 70 -2.91 -14.68 -22.13
N SER A 71 -2.17 -13.57 -22.30
CA SER A 71 -1.86 -12.65 -21.22
C SER A 71 -3.12 -11.99 -20.65
N ALA A 72 -4.09 -11.60 -21.51
CA ALA A 72 -5.37 -11.03 -21.10
C ALA A 72 -6.22 -12.05 -20.32
N ARG A 73 -6.29 -13.31 -20.82
CA ARG A 73 -6.92 -14.44 -20.13
C ARG A 73 -6.36 -14.62 -18.72
N ASP A 74 -5.04 -14.80 -18.62
CA ASP A 74 -4.38 -15.08 -17.35
C ASP A 74 -4.58 -13.95 -16.34
N LEU A 75 -4.49 -12.71 -16.80
CA LEU A 75 -4.76 -11.55 -15.94
C LEU A 75 -6.23 -11.46 -15.49
N ALA A 76 -7.18 -11.83 -16.35
CA ALA A 76 -8.60 -11.85 -16.00
C ALA A 76 -8.92 -12.92 -14.94
N LEU A 77 -8.38 -14.12 -15.11
CA LEU A 77 -8.54 -15.22 -14.15
C LEU A 77 -7.91 -14.89 -12.79
N GLU A 78 -6.69 -14.33 -12.78
CA GLU A 78 -6.00 -13.86 -11.57
C GLU A 78 -6.80 -12.75 -10.85
N SER A 79 -7.39 -11.82 -11.62
CA SER A 79 -8.24 -10.75 -11.08
C SER A 79 -9.51 -11.29 -10.43
N ASN A 80 -10.15 -12.29 -11.05
CA ASN A 80 -11.32 -12.97 -10.48
C ASN A 80 -10.96 -13.78 -9.22
N LYS A 81 -9.82 -14.46 -9.20
CA LYS A 81 -9.32 -15.19 -8.03
C LYS A 81 -9.04 -14.29 -6.84
N SER A 82 -8.51 -13.10 -7.09
CA SER A 82 -8.11 -12.14 -6.04
C SER A 82 -9.21 -11.15 -5.63
N LYS A 83 -10.36 -11.15 -6.31
CA LYS A 83 -11.44 -10.20 -6.01
C LYS A 83 -12.03 -10.41 -4.61
N ARG A 84 -12.25 -9.28 -3.91
CA ARG A 84 -12.90 -9.26 -2.59
C ARG A 84 -14.39 -8.88 -2.65
N SER A 85 -14.86 -8.43 -3.80
CA SER A 85 -16.25 -8.04 -4.03
C SER A 85 -16.96 -9.06 -4.91
N LYS A 86 -18.31 -9.06 -4.91
CA LYS A 86 -19.12 -9.89 -5.80
C LYS A 86 -19.09 -9.41 -7.27
N THR A 87 -18.58 -8.18 -7.52
CA THR A 87 -18.54 -7.60 -8.87
C THR A 87 -17.47 -8.26 -9.73
N VAL A 88 -17.78 -8.43 -11.02
CA VAL A 88 -16.83 -8.94 -12.01
C VAL A 88 -15.81 -7.86 -12.33
N PRO A 89 -14.49 -8.16 -12.31
CA PRO A 89 -13.47 -7.20 -12.71
C PRO A 89 -13.59 -6.82 -14.17
N ILE A 90 -13.67 -5.52 -14.48
CA ILE A 90 -13.82 -5.01 -15.86
C ILE A 90 -12.71 -3.99 -16.13
N LYS A 91 -12.06 -4.10 -17.28
CA LYS A 91 -11.15 -3.10 -17.83
C LYS A 91 -11.91 -2.09 -18.70
N LYS A 92 -11.63 -0.81 -18.46
CA LYS A 92 -12.10 0.29 -19.30
C LYS A 92 -11.25 0.36 -20.57
N LYS A 93 -11.77 1.00 -21.62
CA LYS A 93 -11.01 1.38 -22.82
C LYS A 93 -9.66 1.99 -22.45
N HIS A 94 -8.59 1.58 -23.09
CA HIS A 94 -7.21 2.01 -22.83
C HIS A 94 -6.69 1.76 -21.40
N SER A 95 -7.14 0.70 -20.76
CA SER A 95 -6.55 0.20 -19.52
C SER A 95 -5.16 -0.41 -19.79
N SER A 96 -4.33 -0.55 -18.74
CA SER A 96 -2.99 -1.10 -18.89
C SER A 96 -2.97 -2.53 -19.45
N ILE A 97 -1.98 -2.81 -20.32
CA ILE A 97 -1.69 -4.13 -20.87
C ILE A 97 -0.57 -4.77 -20.06
N ARG A 98 -0.67 -6.06 -19.76
CA ARG A 98 0.44 -6.87 -19.26
C ARG A 98 1.16 -7.53 -20.43
N TYR A 99 2.45 -7.27 -20.54
CA TYR A 99 3.37 -7.90 -21.48
C TYR A 99 4.20 -8.96 -20.78
N ASP A 100 4.54 -10.03 -21.50
CA ASP A 100 5.46 -11.09 -21.06
C ASP A 100 6.64 -11.22 -22.01
N VAL A 101 7.56 -12.17 -21.73
CA VAL A 101 8.77 -12.41 -22.52
C VAL A 101 8.50 -12.64 -24.02
N ARG A 102 7.32 -13.09 -24.42
CA ARG A 102 6.94 -13.34 -25.83
C ARG A 102 6.48 -12.06 -26.52
N THR A 103 6.01 -11.10 -25.75
CA THR A 103 5.31 -9.91 -26.25
C THR A 103 6.12 -8.63 -26.12
N PHE A 104 7.17 -8.61 -25.30
CA PHE A 104 8.12 -7.50 -25.27
C PHE A 104 9.56 -7.98 -25.19
N SER A 105 10.47 -7.17 -25.71
CA SER A 105 11.90 -7.35 -25.51
C SER A 105 12.60 -6.00 -25.37
N LEU A 106 13.70 -5.98 -24.65
CA LEU A 106 14.55 -4.80 -24.48
C LEU A 106 15.99 -5.19 -24.84
N ARG A 107 16.57 -4.54 -25.86
CA ARG A 107 17.96 -4.73 -26.30
C ARG A 107 18.57 -3.35 -26.59
N ASN A 108 19.72 -3.05 -26.03
CA ASN A 108 20.42 -1.78 -26.25
C ASN A 108 19.51 -0.55 -26.17
N GLN A 109 18.70 -0.43 -25.11
CA GLN A 109 17.71 0.64 -24.91
C GLN A 109 16.56 0.66 -25.94
N GLN A 110 16.53 -0.25 -26.91
CA GLN A 110 15.42 -0.41 -27.83
C GLN A 110 14.39 -1.36 -27.22
N LEU A 111 13.23 -0.81 -26.86
CA LEU A 111 12.05 -1.56 -26.42
C LEU A 111 11.22 -1.95 -27.63
N THR A 112 10.92 -3.23 -27.77
CA THR A 112 10.02 -3.77 -28.79
C THR A 112 8.76 -4.28 -28.11
N LEU A 113 7.58 -3.89 -28.60
CA LEU A 113 6.28 -4.26 -28.08
C LEU A 113 5.41 -4.89 -29.17
N SER A 114 4.76 -6.01 -28.89
CA SER A 114 3.74 -6.58 -29.77
C SER A 114 2.47 -5.71 -29.75
N SER A 115 1.86 -5.50 -30.91
CA SER A 115 0.62 -4.75 -31.08
C SER A 115 -0.33 -5.44 -32.07
N VAL A 116 -1.48 -4.90 -32.31
CA VAL A 116 -2.52 -5.46 -33.21
C VAL A 116 -2.07 -5.53 -34.68
N ASP A 117 -1.18 -4.64 -35.12
CA ASP A 117 -0.66 -4.59 -36.49
C ASP A 117 0.72 -5.25 -36.56
N LYS A 118 1.70 -4.61 -35.94
CA LYS A 118 3.11 -5.01 -36.01
C LYS A 118 3.80 -4.82 -34.66
N ARG A 119 5.05 -5.25 -34.56
CA ARG A 119 5.88 -4.93 -33.41
C ARG A 119 6.37 -3.49 -33.48
N ILE A 120 6.02 -2.71 -32.46
CA ILE A 120 6.46 -1.33 -32.29
C ILE A 120 7.82 -1.30 -31.62
N LYS A 121 8.77 -0.61 -32.24
CA LYS A 121 10.13 -0.41 -31.72
C LYS A 121 10.28 1.04 -31.28
N THR A 122 10.73 1.27 -30.05
CA THR A 122 10.97 2.62 -29.51
C THR A 122 12.24 2.66 -28.68
N ILE A 123 12.97 3.77 -28.76
CA ILE A 123 14.14 3.98 -27.90
C ILE A 123 13.65 4.48 -26.55
N VAL A 124 14.20 3.93 -25.48
CA VAL A 124 13.87 4.27 -24.11
C VAL A 124 15.06 4.95 -23.45
N SER A 125 14.93 6.23 -23.14
CA SER A 125 15.96 6.95 -22.40
C SER A 125 15.89 6.60 -20.92
N PHE A 126 17.00 6.11 -20.38
CA PHE A 126 17.11 5.82 -18.96
C PHE A 126 17.83 6.96 -18.24
N TYR A 127 17.28 7.35 -17.08
CA TYR A 127 17.99 8.20 -16.13
C TYR A 127 19.02 7.36 -15.36
N PRO A 128 20.11 7.94 -14.83
CA PRO A 128 21.15 7.19 -14.09
C PRO A 128 20.60 6.31 -12.96
N TYR A 129 19.52 6.76 -12.32
CA TYR A 129 18.80 5.98 -11.30
C TYR A 129 18.23 4.67 -11.85
N ILE A 130 17.71 4.65 -13.07
CA ILE A 130 17.12 3.46 -13.71
C ILE A 130 18.22 2.54 -14.21
N GLU A 131 19.30 3.08 -14.79
CA GLU A 131 20.45 2.31 -15.24
C GLU A 131 21.06 1.47 -14.13
N ASN A 132 21.11 2.03 -12.89
CA ASN A 132 21.60 1.28 -11.74
C ASN A 132 20.77 0.01 -11.45
N TYR A 133 19.47 0.00 -11.76
CA TYR A 133 18.65 -1.20 -11.63
C TYR A 133 18.99 -2.23 -12.73
N PHE A 134 19.20 -1.81 -13.97
CA PHE A 134 19.62 -2.72 -15.03
C PHE A 134 20.98 -3.35 -14.76
N LYS A 135 21.89 -2.64 -14.09
CA LYS A 135 23.23 -3.14 -13.73
C LYS A 135 23.20 -4.12 -12.54
N ASN A 136 22.35 -3.87 -11.55
CA ASN A 136 22.44 -4.54 -10.24
C ASN A 136 21.26 -5.44 -9.91
N TRP A 137 20.18 -5.43 -10.72
CA TRP A 137 18.95 -6.17 -10.45
C TRP A 137 18.57 -7.02 -11.66
N LYS A 138 17.92 -8.13 -11.41
CA LYS A 138 17.37 -8.99 -12.46
C LYS A 138 16.09 -8.37 -13.03
N LEU A 139 16.07 -8.12 -14.34
CA LEU A 139 14.86 -7.72 -15.05
C LEU A 139 13.89 -8.90 -15.12
N LEU A 140 12.68 -8.72 -14.63
CA LEU A 140 11.64 -9.74 -14.73
C LEU A 140 11.05 -9.78 -16.15
N LYS A 141 10.66 -10.97 -16.57
CA LYS A 141 10.06 -11.26 -17.88
C LYS A 141 8.60 -10.77 -18.00
N THR A 142 8.22 -9.75 -17.20
CA THR A 142 6.88 -9.15 -17.19
C THR A 142 7.01 -7.65 -17.12
N GLY A 143 6.17 -6.94 -17.87
CA GLY A 143 6.08 -5.48 -17.88
C GLY A 143 4.67 -5.00 -18.13
N TYR A 144 4.43 -3.71 -17.95
CA TYR A 144 3.11 -3.11 -18.13
C TYR A 144 3.16 -1.86 -18.98
N LEU A 145 2.38 -1.83 -20.05
CA LEU A 145 2.11 -0.60 -20.81
C LEU A 145 0.94 0.13 -20.16
N SER A 146 1.08 1.44 -19.99
CA SER A 146 0.02 2.29 -19.42
C SER A 146 -0.01 3.65 -20.12
N LYS A 147 -1.21 4.24 -20.23
CA LYS A 147 -1.43 5.60 -20.75
C LYS A 147 -1.80 6.55 -19.61
N ILE A 148 -1.14 7.68 -19.54
CA ILE A 148 -1.44 8.75 -18.58
C ILE A 148 -1.55 10.07 -19.33
N GLY A 149 -2.77 10.59 -19.48
CA GLY A 149 -3.05 11.74 -20.34
C GLY A 149 -2.73 11.44 -21.79
N LYS A 150 -1.84 12.21 -22.40
CA LYS A 150 -1.38 12.05 -23.79
C LYS A 150 -0.14 11.13 -23.94
N HIS A 151 0.46 10.66 -22.83
CA HIS A 151 1.73 9.97 -22.84
C HIS A 151 1.58 8.48 -22.51
N PHE A 152 2.41 7.66 -23.15
CA PHE A 152 2.57 6.25 -22.88
C PHE A 152 3.78 5.99 -22.01
N TYR A 153 3.65 5.01 -21.14
CA TYR A 153 4.69 4.60 -20.21
C TYR A 153 4.80 3.08 -20.19
N PHE A 154 6.02 2.58 -20.19
CA PHE A 154 6.28 1.18 -19.90
C PHE A 154 6.84 1.03 -18.49
N THR A 155 6.35 0.07 -17.76
CA THR A 155 6.80 -0.23 -16.40
C THR A 155 7.54 -1.54 -16.41
N PHE A 156 8.84 -1.47 -16.18
CA PHE A 156 9.71 -2.63 -15.97
C PHE A 156 9.62 -3.11 -14.54
N LEU A 157 9.69 -4.42 -14.33
CA LEU A 157 9.77 -5.05 -13.02
C LEU A 157 11.17 -5.60 -12.82
N PHE A 158 11.74 -5.34 -11.67
CA PHE A 158 13.06 -5.81 -11.27
C PHE A 158 12.95 -6.59 -9.97
N GLU A 159 13.84 -7.55 -9.81
CA GLU A 159 13.97 -8.40 -8.64
C GLU A 159 15.41 -8.44 -8.17
N SER A 160 15.62 -8.48 -6.87
CA SER A 160 16.93 -8.68 -6.26
C SER A 160 16.82 -9.63 -5.08
N ASP A 161 17.69 -10.60 -5.04
CA ASP A 161 17.85 -11.51 -3.91
C ASP A 161 18.77 -10.94 -2.83
N LYS A 162 19.51 -9.88 -3.15
CA LYS A 162 20.43 -9.21 -2.22
C LYS A 162 19.63 -8.37 -1.23
N THR A 163 19.18 -8.98 -0.14
CA THR A 163 18.91 -8.25 1.09
C THR A 163 20.27 -7.83 1.67
N LYS A 164 20.52 -6.53 1.73
CA LYS A 164 21.67 -6.05 2.51
C LYS A 164 21.37 -6.38 3.97
N GLU A 165 22.29 -7.02 4.65
CA GLU A 165 22.21 -7.09 6.11
C GLU A 165 22.53 -5.72 6.66
N THR A 166 21.68 -5.23 7.59
CA THR A 166 21.99 -4.00 8.31
C THR A 166 23.03 -4.31 9.39
N LYS A 167 23.98 -3.39 9.58
CA LYS A 167 24.92 -3.44 10.71
C LYS A 167 24.29 -2.85 11.99
N GLY A 168 23.12 -2.26 11.89
CA GLY A 168 22.42 -1.68 13.03
C GLY A 168 21.99 -2.73 14.04
N THR A 169 21.96 -2.34 15.30
CA THR A 169 21.54 -3.16 16.45
C THR A 169 20.30 -2.61 17.14
N GLU A 170 19.98 -1.34 16.89
CA GLU A 170 18.93 -0.63 17.60
C GLU A 170 17.53 -1.02 17.11
N MET A 171 16.59 -1.00 18.04
CA MET A 171 15.18 -1.17 17.79
C MET A 171 14.44 0.13 18.11
N VAL A 172 13.62 0.61 17.17
CA VAL A 172 12.90 1.88 17.31
C VAL A 172 11.40 1.65 17.15
N GLY A 173 10.65 1.99 18.20
CA GLY A 173 9.17 2.04 18.15
C GLY A 173 8.69 3.30 17.44
N LEU A 174 7.68 3.16 16.60
CA LEU A 174 7.08 4.26 15.82
C LEU A 174 5.57 4.35 16.11
N ASP A 175 5.15 5.41 16.79
CA ASP A 175 3.72 5.78 16.86
C ASP A 175 3.33 6.65 15.68
N ARG A 176 2.19 6.35 15.05
CA ARG A 176 1.66 7.04 13.87
C ARG A 176 0.43 7.85 14.21
N GLY A 177 0.55 9.16 14.14
CA GLY A 177 -0.51 10.08 14.51
C GLY A 177 -0.96 11.04 13.39
N ILE A 178 -1.94 11.89 13.72
CA ILE A 178 -2.47 12.93 12.84
C ILE A 178 -1.82 14.28 13.15
N ILE A 179 -1.56 14.57 14.42
CA ILE A 179 -0.89 15.80 14.88
C ILE A 179 0.59 15.69 14.58
N ASN A 180 1.22 14.67 15.09
CA ASN A 180 2.53 14.21 14.67
C ASN A 180 2.34 13.02 13.73
N VAL A 181 2.99 13.05 12.57
CA VAL A 181 2.91 11.95 11.59
C VAL A 181 3.56 10.71 12.16
N ILE A 182 4.68 10.92 12.85
CA ILE A 182 5.48 9.91 13.53
C ILE A 182 6.01 10.51 14.84
N ALA A 183 5.98 9.69 15.88
CA ALA A 183 6.81 9.85 17.07
C ALA A 183 7.69 8.61 17.19
N THR A 184 8.98 8.78 17.51
CA THR A 184 9.90 7.67 17.75
C THR A 184 10.07 7.41 19.24
N SER A 185 10.45 6.18 19.60
CA SER A 185 10.81 5.82 20.98
C SER A 185 12.05 6.57 21.51
N GLU A 186 12.81 7.23 20.64
CA GLU A 186 13.96 8.05 20.95
C GLU A 186 13.61 9.54 21.17
N GLY A 187 12.31 9.89 21.09
CA GLY A 187 11.82 11.25 21.35
C GLY A 187 11.68 12.13 20.10
N GLU A 188 12.02 11.65 18.89
CA GLU A 188 11.85 12.45 17.69
C GLU A 188 10.34 12.57 17.33
N LEU A 189 9.89 13.81 17.08
CA LEU A 189 8.53 14.13 16.68
C LEU A 189 8.51 14.75 15.29
N VAL A 190 7.78 14.14 14.36
CA VAL A 190 7.58 14.68 13.01
C VAL A 190 6.21 15.27 12.88
N SER A 191 6.12 16.60 12.81
CA SER A 191 4.83 17.31 12.76
C SER A 191 4.03 17.01 11.50
N GLY A 192 2.72 16.73 11.67
CA GLY A 192 1.75 16.61 10.59
C GLY A 192 1.18 17.94 10.08
N LYS A 193 1.64 19.10 10.61
CA LYS A 193 1.15 20.44 10.24
C LYS A 193 1.20 20.70 8.72
N PRO A 194 2.29 20.36 7.97
CA PRO A 194 2.34 20.56 6.51
C PRO A 194 1.27 19.75 5.76
N LEU A 195 1.07 18.48 6.14
CA LEU A 195 0.06 17.63 5.52
C LEU A 195 -1.37 18.14 5.80
N ARG A 196 -1.64 18.53 7.05
CA ARG A 196 -2.96 19.07 7.46
C ARG A 196 -3.26 20.39 6.75
N LYS A 197 -2.29 21.32 6.66
CA LYS A 197 -2.42 22.59 5.95
C LYS A 197 -2.74 22.35 4.46
N ASN A 198 -2.00 21.45 3.82
CA ASN A 198 -2.22 21.10 2.41
C ASN A 198 -3.60 20.48 2.19
N LYS A 199 -4.02 19.51 3.01
CA LYS A 199 -5.35 18.89 2.92
C LYS A 199 -6.49 19.90 3.12
N ARG A 200 -6.38 20.80 4.09
CA ARG A 200 -7.36 21.87 4.35
C ARG A 200 -7.49 22.80 3.13
N LYS A 201 -6.35 23.24 2.55
CA LYS A 201 -6.31 24.07 1.34
C LYS A 201 -7.08 23.42 0.18
N TYR A 202 -6.76 22.17 -0.15
CA TYR A 202 -7.42 21.49 -1.28
C TYR A 202 -8.86 21.10 -0.98
N PHE A 203 -9.21 20.83 0.25
CA PHE A 203 -10.60 20.62 0.65
C PHE A 203 -11.44 21.90 0.43
N TYR A 204 -10.95 23.05 0.90
CA TYR A 204 -11.61 24.34 0.70
C TYR A 204 -11.76 24.68 -0.79
N LEU A 205 -10.67 24.57 -1.56
CA LEU A 205 -10.70 24.82 -3.00
C LEU A 205 -11.71 23.93 -3.75
N ARG A 206 -11.74 22.63 -3.42
CA ARG A 206 -12.73 21.72 -4.03
C ARG A 206 -14.15 22.14 -3.71
N ARG A 207 -14.44 22.40 -2.44
CA ARG A 207 -15.78 22.85 -1.99
C ARG A 207 -16.23 24.11 -2.76
N LYS A 208 -15.38 25.14 -2.78
CA LYS A 208 -15.66 26.42 -3.47
C LYS A 208 -15.89 26.23 -4.97
N LEU A 209 -15.04 25.45 -5.64
CA LEU A 209 -15.14 25.23 -7.07
C LEU A 209 -16.33 24.33 -7.45
N GLN A 210 -16.67 23.37 -6.62
CA GLN A 210 -17.85 22.52 -6.81
C GLN A 210 -19.15 23.32 -6.66
N ALA A 211 -19.21 24.18 -5.64
CA ALA A 211 -20.36 25.09 -5.45
C ALA A 211 -20.55 26.05 -6.63
N LYS A 212 -19.44 26.56 -7.22
CA LYS A 212 -19.50 27.45 -8.37
C LYS A 212 -20.01 26.77 -9.66
N GLY A 213 -19.79 25.48 -9.85
CA GLY A 213 -20.36 24.64 -10.91
C GLY A 213 -20.00 24.96 -12.37
N THR A 214 -19.37 26.11 -12.65
CA THR A 214 -19.07 26.58 -14.00
C THR A 214 -18.09 25.68 -14.78
N ARG A 215 -18.10 25.79 -16.12
CA ARG A 215 -17.17 25.05 -16.99
C ARG A 215 -15.69 25.34 -16.66
N SER A 216 -15.36 26.58 -16.32
CA SER A 216 -13.99 26.98 -15.89
C SER A 216 -13.63 26.37 -14.53
N ALA A 217 -14.54 26.35 -13.56
CA ALA A 217 -14.34 25.71 -12.27
C ALA A 217 -14.10 24.19 -12.41
N LYS A 218 -14.87 23.50 -13.28
CA LYS A 218 -14.65 22.08 -13.61
C LYS A 218 -13.27 21.83 -14.22
N ARG A 219 -12.81 22.68 -15.15
CA ARG A 219 -11.45 22.62 -15.72
C ARG A 219 -10.37 22.82 -14.64
N PHE A 220 -10.56 23.78 -13.74
CA PHE A 220 -9.63 24.03 -12.65
C PHE A 220 -9.58 22.87 -11.65
N LEU A 221 -10.73 22.28 -11.30
CA LEU A 221 -10.80 21.06 -10.47
C LEU A 221 -9.97 19.91 -11.07
N LYS A 222 -10.07 19.69 -12.38
CA LYS A 222 -9.25 18.68 -13.09
C LYS A 222 -7.75 19.01 -13.01
N ARG A 223 -7.36 20.28 -13.13
CA ARG A 223 -5.96 20.74 -13.05
C ARG A 223 -5.37 20.55 -11.64
N ILE A 224 -6.14 20.79 -10.57
CA ILE A 224 -5.67 20.61 -9.18
C ILE A 224 -5.82 19.18 -8.69
N SER A 225 -6.55 18.31 -9.41
CA SER A 225 -6.69 16.92 -9.07
C SER A 225 -5.31 16.27 -8.95
N ARG A 226 -5.10 15.39 -7.99
CA ARG A 226 -3.82 14.73 -7.70
C ARG A 226 -2.71 15.61 -7.08
N LYS A 227 -2.81 16.96 -7.06
CA LYS A 227 -1.78 17.81 -6.45
C LYS A 227 -1.64 17.52 -4.95
N GLU A 228 -2.77 17.39 -4.24
CA GLU A 228 -2.79 17.00 -2.83
C GLU A 228 -2.17 15.63 -2.61
N LYS A 229 -2.56 14.64 -3.43
CA LYS A 229 -2.01 13.28 -3.35
C LYS A 229 -0.49 13.26 -3.59
N ARG A 230 -0.02 14.00 -4.61
CA ARG A 230 1.43 14.10 -4.91
C ARG A 230 2.21 14.72 -3.78
N PHE A 231 1.70 15.81 -3.17
CA PHE A 231 2.33 16.43 -2.02
C PHE A 231 2.43 15.46 -0.84
N SER A 232 1.31 14.80 -0.49
CA SER A 232 1.29 13.84 0.61
C SER A 232 2.23 12.66 0.36
N LEU A 233 2.26 12.15 -0.86
CA LEU A 233 3.16 11.07 -1.27
C LEU A 233 4.62 11.49 -1.15
N ASN A 234 4.98 12.67 -1.66
CA ASN A 234 6.35 13.20 -1.58
C ASN A 234 6.80 13.40 -0.13
N PHE A 235 5.94 13.99 0.70
CA PHE A 235 6.22 14.16 2.13
C PHE A 235 6.53 12.82 2.82
N LEU A 236 5.70 11.80 2.59
CA LEU A 236 5.89 10.47 3.17
C LEU A 236 7.12 9.76 2.59
N HIS A 237 7.45 9.98 1.31
CA HIS A 237 8.67 9.47 0.72
C HIS A 237 9.93 10.08 1.36
N CYS A 238 9.94 11.39 1.60
CA CYS A 238 11.05 12.08 2.28
C CYS A 238 11.20 11.59 3.72
N LEU A 239 10.08 11.48 4.45
CA LEU A 239 10.08 10.99 5.83
C LEU A 239 10.61 9.55 5.93
N THR A 240 10.08 8.63 5.13
CA THR A 240 10.54 7.24 5.14
C THR A 240 11.97 7.08 4.64
N LYS A 241 12.45 7.97 3.74
CA LYS A 241 13.86 8.02 3.34
C LYS A 241 14.76 8.47 4.50
N LYS A 242 14.31 9.47 5.30
CA LYS A 242 15.05 9.93 6.48
C LYS A 242 15.19 8.80 7.50
N LEU A 243 14.10 8.11 7.83
CA LEU A 243 14.12 6.98 8.78
C LEU A 243 15.13 5.90 8.34
N VAL A 244 15.05 5.39 7.13
CA VAL A 244 15.94 4.30 6.68
C VAL A 244 17.37 4.73 6.38
N LYS A 245 17.72 6.01 6.55
CA LYS A 245 19.11 6.50 6.55
C LYS A 245 19.83 6.28 7.86
N ASN A 246 19.11 6.09 8.96
CA ASN A 246 19.71 5.77 10.25
C ASN A 246 20.27 4.34 10.17
N GLU A 247 21.58 4.22 10.11
CA GLU A 247 22.30 2.94 9.94
C GLU A 247 22.37 2.14 11.24
N ASN A 248 22.11 2.76 12.38
CA ASN A 248 22.09 2.10 13.70
C ASN A 248 20.84 1.25 13.89
N VAL A 249 19.78 1.50 13.13
CA VAL A 249 18.51 0.82 13.31
C VAL A 249 18.48 -0.53 12.59
N LYS A 250 18.23 -1.60 13.37
CA LYS A 250 17.96 -2.95 12.91
C LYS A 250 16.47 -3.17 12.65
N THR A 251 15.61 -2.68 13.55
CA THR A 251 14.17 -2.99 13.50
C THR A 251 13.34 -1.76 13.81
N TYR A 252 12.37 -1.46 12.94
CA TYR A 252 11.28 -0.55 13.23
C TYR A 252 10.04 -1.33 13.66
N VAL A 253 9.44 -0.94 14.79
CA VAL A 253 8.24 -1.56 15.33
C VAL A 253 7.07 -0.58 15.22
N LEU A 254 5.95 -1.02 14.63
CA LEU A 254 4.74 -0.23 14.44
C LEU A 254 3.51 -0.94 15.01
N GLU A 255 2.45 -0.19 15.26
CA GLU A 255 1.15 -0.77 15.57
C GLU A 255 0.48 -1.37 14.34
N ASN A 256 -0.20 -2.50 14.50
CA ASN A 256 -1.03 -3.08 13.44
C ASN A 256 -2.40 -2.38 13.38
N LEU A 257 -2.50 -1.35 12.55
CA LEU A 257 -3.74 -0.57 12.37
C LEU A 257 -4.68 -1.14 11.31
N SER A 258 -4.45 -2.35 10.80
CA SER A 258 -5.25 -2.96 9.73
C SER A 258 -6.71 -3.23 10.12
N ARG A 259 -6.98 -3.39 11.42
CA ARG A 259 -8.31 -3.70 11.98
C ARG A 259 -9.07 -2.49 12.51
N ILE A 260 -8.58 -1.26 12.31
CA ILE A 260 -9.32 -0.06 12.73
C ILE A 260 -10.57 0.07 11.87
N LYS A 261 -11.72 -0.24 12.47
CA LYS A 261 -13.03 -0.03 11.84
C LYS A 261 -13.50 1.40 12.08
N PRO A 262 -14.17 2.05 11.10
CA PRO A 262 -14.81 3.35 11.32
C PRO A 262 -15.87 3.24 12.41
N LYS A 263 -15.91 4.22 13.31
CA LYS A 263 -16.98 4.30 14.33
C LYS A 263 -18.28 4.76 13.68
N LYS A 264 -19.39 4.05 13.93
CA LYS A 264 -20.70 4.26 13.28
C LYS A 264 -21.20 5.72 13.37
N TYR A 265 -20.90 6.43 14.45
CA TYR A 265 -21.48 7.76 14.75
C TYR A 265 -20.52 8.95 14.56
N ASN A 266 -19.26 8.75 14.19
CA ASN A 266 -18.29 9.85 14.09
C ASN A 266 -17.78 10.06 12.65
N LYS A 267 -18.64 10.66 11.80
CA LYS A 267 -18.33 10.96 10.39
C LYS A 267 -17.09 11.86 10.23
N LYS A 268 -16.88 12.86 11.13
CA LYS A 268 -15.73 13.79 11.06
C LYS A 268 -14.41 13.05 11.33
N SER A 269 -14.33 12.30 12.42
CA SER A 269 -13.15 11.51 12.79
C SER A 269 -12.86 10.41 11.76
N ASN A 270 -13.89 9.69 11.30
CA ASN A 270 -13.74 8.67 10.26
C ASN A 270 -13.17 9.24 8.97
N LYS A 271 -13.61 10.44 8.54
CA LYS A 271 -13.08 11.14 7.38
C LYS A 271 -11.60 11.50 7.56
N VAL A 272 -11.20 11.93 8.75
CA VAL A 272 -9.79 12.27 9.04
C VAL A 272 -8.93 11.02 9.01
N VAL A 273 -9.33 9.94 9.69
CA VAL A 273 -8.60 8.67 9.75
C VAL A 273 -8.51 8.00 8.37
N SER A 274 -9.61 7.93 7.61
CA SER A 274 -9.62 7.31 6.28
C SER A 274 -8.78 8.08 5.25
N ASN A 275 -8.67 9.39 5.40
CA ASN A 275 -7.82 10.22 4.55
C ASN A 275 -6.35 10.23 4.97
N TRP A 276 -6.02 9.63 6.11
CA TRP A 276 -4.65 9.57 6.59
C TRP A 276 -3.90 8.42 5.92
N GLY A 277 -2.70 8.70 5.45
CA GLY A 277 -1.92 7.75 4.66
C GLY A 277 -1.19 6.67 5.48
N PHE A 278 -1.78 6.11 6.55
CA PHE A 278 -1.13 5.09 7.39
C PHE A 278 -0.62 3.89 6.59
N LYS A 279 -1.48 3.30 5.73
CA LYS A 279 -1.08 2.18 4.87
C LYS A 279 -0.03 2.59 3.82
N LEU A 280 -0.13 3.83 3.33
CA LEU A 280 0.85 4.35 2.37
C LEU A 280 2.21 4.52 3.04
N PHE A 281 2.26 5.11 4.24
CA PHE A 281 3.50 5.23 5.02
C PHE A 281 4.11 3.86 5.30
N GLU A 282 3.30 2.91 5.77
CA GLU A 282 3.71 1.53 6.03
C GLU A 282 4.33 0.87 4.79
N GLY A 283 3.65 0.93 3.64
CA GLY A 283 4.17 0.38 2.40
C GLY A 283 5.49 1.04 1.96
N LEU A 284 5.60 2.38 2.12
CA LEU A 284 6.80 3.12 1.78
C LEU A 284 7.97 2.81 2.73
N LEU A 285 7.70 2.61 4.02
CA LEU A 285 8.71 2.25 5.00
C LEU A 285 9.20 0.82 4.77
N LYS A 286 8.27 -0.16 4.67
CA LYS A 286 8.60 -1.57 4.45
C LYS A 286 9.58 -1.76 3.29
N TYR A 287 9.22 -1.26 2.11
CA TYR A 287 10.05 -1.52 0.95
C TYR A 287 11.43 -0.84 1.00
N LYS A 288 11.52 0.33 1.66
CA LYS A 288 12.81 1.01 1.78
C LYS A 288 13.68 0.39 2.87
N ALA A 289 13.07 -0.02 3.97
CA ALA A 289 13.70 -0.74 5.06
C ALA A 289 14.30 -2.07 4.54
N GLU A 290 13.50 -2.85 3.81
CA GLU A 290 13.92 -4.10 3.19
C GLU A 290 15.15 -3.94 2.27
N GLN A 291 15.26 -2.82 1.52
CA GLN A 291 16.44 -2.52 0.71
C GLN A 291 17.71 -2.28 1.53
N LYS A 292 17.55 -1.87 2.79
CA LYS A 292 18.65 -1.59 3.72
C LYS A 292 18.90 -2.74 4.71
N GLY A 293 18.14 -3.83 4.60
CA GLY A 293 18.20 -4.95 5.55
C GLY A 293 17.55 -4.64 6.90
N ILE A 294 16.81 -3.54 7.01
CA ILE A 294 16.07 -3.16 8.21
C ILE A 294 14.75 -3.92 8.23
N VAL A 295 14.43 -4.51 9.36
CA VAL A 295 13.16 -5.23 9.57
C VAL A 295 12.05 -4.26 10.00
N VAL A 296 10.81 -4.55 9.60
CA VAL A 296 9.63 -3.76 10.01
C VAL A 296 8.60 -4.71 10.61
N GLU A 297 8.44 -4.62 11.92
CA GLU A 297 7.58 -5.48 12.73
C GLU A 297 6.31 -4.76 13.19
N PHE A 298 5.30 -5.55 13.59
CA PHE A 298 3.99 -5.04 13.97
C PHE A 298 3.50 -5.64 15.29
N VAL A 299 3.03 -4.76 16.18
CA VAL A 299 2.45 -5.14 17.46
C VAL A 299 0.95 -4.84 17.54
N ASN A 300 0.27 -5.47 18.50
CA ASN A 300 -1.13 -5.17 18.80
C ASN A 300 -1.26 -3.72 19.33
N PRO A 301 -2.16 -2.89 18.80
CA PRO A 301 -2.31 -1.49 19.22
C PRO A 301 -3.07 -1.29 20.54
N MET A 302 -3.58 -2.34 21.19
CA MET A 302 -4.40 -2.19 22.40
C MET A 302 -3.61 -1.52 23.54
N TYR A 303 -4.15 -0.42 24.08
CA TYR A 303 -3.66 0.31 25.27
C TYR A 303 -2.25 0.91 25.19
N THR A 304 -1.55 0.86 24.06
CA THR A 304 -0.19 1.45 23.91
C THR A 304 -0.13 2.92 24.32
N SER A 305 -1.19 3.69 24.08
CA SER A 305 -1.31 5.10 24.46
C SER A 305 -1.77 5.35 25.90
N GLN A 306 -2.21 4.30 26.63
CA GLN A 306 -2.76 4.42 27.98
C GLN A 306 -1.80 3.89 29.05
N ILE A 307 -0.83 3.07 28.67
CA ILE A 307 0.16 2.47 29.56
C ILE A 307 1.30 3.47 29.76
N CYS A 308 1.80 3.57 31.00
CA CYS A 308 2.99 4.34 31.31
C CYS A 308 4.24 3.60 30.82
N SER A 309 5.10 4.27 30.06
CA SER A 309 6.35 3.64 29.58
C SER A 309 7.39 3.41 30.69
N GLY A 310 7.25 4.10 31.84
CA GLY A 310 8.14 3.92 32.98
C GLY A 310 7.72 2.77 33.91
N CYS A 311 6.50 2.81 34.45
CA CYS A 311 6.05 1.84 35.47
C CYS A 311 4.97 0.85 34.98
N GLN A 312 4.61 0.87 33.71
CA GLN A 312 3.62 0.01 33.08
C GLN A 312 2.18 0.13 33.63
N ASN A 313 1.92 1.09 34.55
CA ASN A 313 0.57 1.34 35.03
C ASN A 313 -0.34 1.83 33.89
N GLN A 314 -1.55 1.30 33.80
CA GLN A 314 -2.54 1.67 32.77
C GLN A 314 -3.55 2.67 33.34
N ASN A 315 -3.57 3.89 32.79
CA ASN A 315 -4.57 4.89 33.11
C ASN A 315 -4.98 5.73 31.89
N LYS A 316 -6.30 5.82 31.62
CA LYS A 316 -6.86 6.60 30.51
C LYS A 316 -6.71 8.09 30.70
N GLU A 317 -6.75 8.59 31.95
CA GLU A 317 -6.75 10.01 32.27
C GLU A 317 -5.36 10.64 32.22
N SER A 318 -4.31 9.82 32.17
CA SER A 318 -2.91 10.27 32.12
C SER A 318 -2.54 11.10 30.87
N ARG A 319 -3.39 11.10 29.83
CA ARG A 319 -3.15 11.83 28.57
C ARG A 319 -3.93 13.15 28.51
N ASN A 320 -3.25 14.28 28.55
CA ASN A 320 -3.84 15.61 28.40
C ASN A 320 -3.06 16.44 27.36
N LYS A 321 -3.76 16.95 26.31
CA LYS A 321 -3.25 17.91 25.28
C LYS A 321 -1.84 17.60 24.73
N GLY A 322 -1.53 16.33 24.50
CA GLY A 322 -0.23 15.91 23.96
C GLY A 322 0.83 15.55 25.01
N MET A 323 0.55 15.77 26.29
CA MET A 323 1.39 15.33 27.41
C MET A 323 0.80 14.08 28.07
N TYR A 324 1.64 13.17 28.48
CA TYR A 324 1.35 12.04 29.34
C TYR A 324 1.92 12.29 30.74
N ARG A 325 1.08 12.14 31.77
CA ARG A 325 1.47 12.29 33.18
C ARG A 325 1.02 11.05 33.92
N CYS A 326 1.95 10.28 34.43
CA CYS A 326 1.64 9.10 35.21
C CYS A 326 1.25 9.49 36.65
N ASN A 327 0.13 9.00 37.11
CA ASN A 327 -0.30 9.27 38.52
C ASN A 327 0.52 8.47 39.53
N GLN A 328 1.07 7.30 39.12
CA GLN A 328 1.84 6.43 40.00
C GLN A 328 3.31 6.85 40.10
N CYS A 329 4.06 6.83 38.98
CA CYS A 329 5.52 7.13 38.99
C CYS A 329 5.86 8.58 38.66
N LYS A 330 4.84 9.46 38.48
CA LYS A 330 5.00 10.89 38.20
C LYS A 330 5.73 11.21 36.88
N LEU A 331 5.98 10.21 36.03
CA LEU A 331 6.59 10.42 34.71
C LEU A 331 5.81 11.46 33.90
N LYS A 332 6.51 12.45 33.36
CA LYS A 332 5.99 13.49 32.46
C LYS A 332 6.71 13.37 31.11
N ILE A 333 6.00 13.02 30.05
CA ILE A 333 6.56 12.81 28.71
C ILE A 333 5.53 13.18 27.63
N HIS A 334 5.98 13.44 26.40
CA HIS A 334 5.05 13.62 25.29
C HIS A 334 4.24 12.31 25.04
N SER A 335 2.93 12.42 24.92
CA SER A 335 2.04 11.25 24.86
C SER A 335 2.31 10.32 23.68
N ASP A 336 2.72 10.88 22.51
CA ASP A 336 3.03 10.09 21.33
C ASP A 336 4.40 9.39 21.49
N VAL A 337 5.35 10.00 22.22
CA VAL A 337 6.63 9.36 22.57
C VAL A 337 6.41 8.22 23.57
N ASN A 338 5.57 8.44 24.60
CA ASN A 338 5.17 7.38 25.52
C ASN A 338 4.59 6.16 24.77
N ALA A 339 3.70 6.39 23.80
CA ALA A 339 3.15 5.34 22.96
C ALA A 339 4.22 4.63 22.12
N ALA A 340 5.16 5.38 21.54
CA ALA A 340 6.25 4.81 20.74
C ALA A 340 7.18 3.90 21.59
N ILE A 341 7.49 4.30 22.83
CA ILE A 341 8.25 3.47 23.77
C ILE A 341 7.48 2.19 24.12
N ASN A 342 6.17 2.31 24.37
CA ASN A 342 5.33 1.13 24.66
C ASN A 342 5.22 0.17 23.47
N ILE A 343 5.20 0.68 22.23
CA ILE A 343 5.25 -0.13 21.01
C ILE A 343 6.55 -0.93 20.95
N LYS A 344 7.70 -0.29 21.22
CA LYS A 344 9.01 -0.95 21.30
C LYS A 344 9.02 -2.03 22.39
N ASN A 345 8.63 -1.67 23.62
CA ASN A 345 8.65 -2.58 24.77
C ASN A 345 7.74 -3.80 24.54
N ARG A 346 6.58 -3.62 23.94
CA ARG A 346 5.66 -4.73 23.62
C ARG A 346 6.26 -5.76 22.69
N PHE A 347 7.03 -5.32 21.71
CA PHE A 347 7.73 -6.22 20.79
C PHE A 347 8.83 -6.99 21.53
N LEU A 348 9.65 -6.32 22.35
CA LEU A 348 10.69 -6.94 23.16
C LEU A 348 10.13 -8.02 24.09
N LEU A 349 8.97 -7.76 24.71
CA LEU A 349 8.29 -8.76 25.54
C LEU A 349 7.78 -9.97 24.75
N SER A 350 7.35 -9.76 23.49
CA SER A 350 6.92 -10.86 22.63
C SER A 350 8.08 -11.73 22.17
N GLU A 351 9.25 -11.16 21.88
CA GLU A 351 10.46 -11.90 21.53
C GLU A 351 10.96 -12.74 22.72
N LYS A 352 10.98 -12.17 23.93
CA LYS A 352 11.37 -12.92 25.14
C LYS A 352 10.46 -14.13 25.41
N LYS A 353 9.16 -14.04 25.14
CA LYS A 353 8.23 -15.18 25.27
C LYS A 353 8.46 -16.28 24.23
N GLN A 354 8.95 -15.94 23.05
CA GLN A 354 9.26 -16.91 21.98
C GLN A 354 10.62 -17.61 22.20
N SER A 355 11.56 -16.95 22.86
CA SER A 355 12.90 -17.50 23.15
C SER A 355 12.94 -18.43 24.40
N PHE A 356 11.85 -18.50 25.20
CA PHE A 356 11.68 -19.49 26.24
C PHE A 356 10.53 -20.42 25.86
N PRO A 357 10.77 -21.64 25.33
CA PRO A 357 9.73 -22.64 25.20
C PRO A 357 9.22 -22.94 26.62
N SER A 358 7.90 -22.85 26.77
CA SER A 358 7.17 -23.05 28.01
C SER A 358 7.67 -24.30 28.75
N LEU A 359 8.31 -24.12 29.90
CA LEU A 359 8.24 -25.09 30.96
C LEU A 359 6.75 -25.28 31.28
N SER A 360 6.25 -26.47 31.06
CA SER A 360 4.89 -26.90 31.38
C SER A 360 4.59 -26.55 32.82
N LEU A 361 3.85 -25.48 33.05
CA LEU A 361 3.15 -25.28 34.32
C LEU A 361 1.93 -26.21 34.28
N GLU A 362 1.99 -27.24 35.10
CA GLU A 362 0.85 -28.10 35.42
C GLU A 362 -0.38 -27.22 35.70
N GLN A 363 -1.46 -27.57 35.03
CA GLN A 363 -2.76 -26.94 35.22
C GLN A 363 -3.29 -27.29 36.60
N GLY A 364 -3.01 -26.46 37.57
CA GLY A 364 -3.81 -26.39 38.78
C GLY A 364 -5.18 -25.81 38.39
N THR A 365 -6.19 -26.67 38.44
CA THR A 365 -7.59 -26.30 38.25
C THR A 365 -8.02 -25.38 39.39
N VAL A 366 -8.03 -24.07 39.10
CA VAL A 366 -8.70 -23.08 39.96
C VAL A 366 -10.09 -22.85 39.38
N ASN A 367 -11.11 -23.39 40.00
CA ASN A 367 -12.51 -23.14 39.72
C ASN A 367 -12.81 -21.65 39.87
N PRO A 368 -13.53 -21.00 38.92
CA PRO A 368 -13.96 -19.62 39.09
C PRO A 368 -15.01 -19.54 40.21
N PRO A 369 -15.02 -18.47 41.02
CA PRO A 369 -16.01 -18.29 42.07
C PRO A 369 -17.40 -18.12 41.47
N ASN A 370 -18.34 -18.89 42.04
CA ASN A 370 -19.75 -18.91 41.68
C ASN A 370 -20.41 -17.58 42.10
N VAL A 371 -20.75 -16.73 41.12
CA VAL A 371 -21.50 -15.49 41.39
C VAL A 371 -23.00 -15.78 41.31
N ASN A 372 -23.57 -16.12 42.45
CA ASN A 372 -25.00 -16.27 42.61
C ASN A 372 -25.75 -14.96 42.36
N ASN A 373 -26.70 -15.03 41.45
CA ASN A 373 -27.75 -14.04 41.21
C ASN A 373 -28.49 -13.65 42.50
N LYS A 374 -28.38 -12.40 42.92
CA LYS A 374 -29.41 -11.75 43.78
C LYS A 374 -30.25 -10.81 42.93
N LYS A 375 -31.45 -11.26 42.63
CA LYS A 375 -32.57 -10.42 42.21
C LYS A 375 -32.87 -9.42 43.36
N LEU A 376 -32.81 -8.13 43.07
CA LEU A 376 -33.40 -7.09 43.91
C LEU A 376 -34.76 -6.77 43.34
N LEU A 377 -35.76 -7.12 44.12
CA LEU A 377 -37.15 -6.69 44.01
C LEU A 377 -37.25 -5.17 44.32
N PHE A 378 -37.83 -4.39 43.44
CA PHE A 378 -38.32 -3.09 43.75
C PHE A 378 -39.70 -3.20 44.41
N ALA A 379 -39.80 -2.75 45.65
CA ALA A 379 -41.09 -2.49 46.33
C ALA A 379 -41.33 -0.98 46.22
N SER A 380 -42.52 -0.68 45.80
CA SER A 380 -43.18 0.66 45.73
C SER A 380 -43.40 1.27 47.10
N SER A 381 -43.17 2.54 47.25
CA SER A 381 -43.97 3.54 47.91
C SER A 381 -43.50 4.94 47.54
#